data_ffcbd3798a6a94969b2e86c35fd26425
#
_entry.id   ffcbd3798a6a94969b2e86c35fd26425
#
_cell.length_a   1.000
_cell.length_b   1.000
_cell.length_c   1.000
_cell.angle_alpha   90.00
_cell.angle_beta   90.00
_cell.angle_gamma   90.00
#
_symmetry.space_group_name_H-M   'P 1'
#
loop_
_entity.id
_entity.type
_entity.pdbx_description
1 polymer ?
#
loop_
_entity_poly.entity_id
_entity_poly.type
_entity_poly.pdbx_seq_one_letter_code
_entity_poly.pdbx_strand_id
1 'polypeptide(L)'
;MTSPFPGFSPTVSTGFYLLGFTVIAHILLVSLVVGIAVIVPLLEWLGYRNDDDDLLDLSRRLFRYLAVTDLVAGVWATWMTVVLAGYWSTLLFTVTTKLFLPITVAIVGIMVSIPSMAAYYYLWGKVSRRVHLLIGVLMSIGALLVPIGMNAIFTFIDYPVTSSSPWAGFLSPLYPVLTVHRVSAGILMAALAFSAVYTLELAGKSGMAKEASFHLKAARYGVYLGLGALTLQTSTGVLLGIQLMQYSPYLASAIFGNVFEGYVPTYYDFAPLFDAFLVIVVILWVTAVYNLNLLRTMRFSRVVSYVMLFAAVAGVPLMEFVHDAARFPYFVIDGASGIPASTFVNAWMVIPADFATAAILVSGALMAVFGCLLYVLFSKALGAKL
;
A
#
# COMPACT_ATOMS: atom_id res chain seq x y z
N MET A 1 22.87 15.37 21.97
CA MET A 1 21.46 14.93 21.93
C MET A 1 21.39 13.50 22.42
N THR A 2 20.58 13.21 23.41
CA THR A 2 20.30 11.82 23.83
C THR A 2 19.49 11.14 22.73
N SER A 3 19.82 9.90 22.39
CA SER A 3 19.02 9.11 21.43
C SER A 3 17.57 9.00 21.95
N PRO A 4 16.55 9.26 21.10
CA PRO A 4 15.16 9.05 21.48
C PRO A 4 14.84 7.56 21.72
N PHE A 5 15.71 6.66 21.27
CA PHE A 5 15.65 5.24 21.58
C PHE A 5 16.73 4.89 22.61
N PRO A 6 16.37 4.59 23.86
CA PRO A 6 17.32 4.20 24.88
C PRO A 6 18.14 2.98 24.42
N GLY A 7 19.47 3.07 24.59
CA GLY A 7 20.39 2.00 24.16
C GLY A 7 20.87 2.07 22.71
N PHE A 8 20.35 3.01 21.89
CA PHE A 8 20.82 3.21 20.52
C PHE A 8 21.62 4.50 20.37
N SER A 9 22.65 4.45 19.51
CA SER A 9 23.36 5.68 19.12
C SER A 9 22.44 6.60 18.33
N PRO A 10 22.69 7.91 18.31
CA PRO A 10 21.92 8.86 17.47
C PRO A 10 21.88 8.45 16.00
N THR A 11 22.98 7.90 15.47
CA THR A 11 23.09 7.44 14.08
C THR A 11 22.11 6.29 13.79
N VAL A 12 22.03 5.31 14.70
CA VAL A 12 21.10 4.17 14.57
C VAL A 12 19.66 4.66 14.63
N SER A 13 19.34 5.54 15.58
CA SER A 13 18.00 6.11 15.71
C SER A 13 17.58 6.87 14.45
N THR A 14 18.48 7.67 13.88
CA THR A 14 18.23 8.42 12.64
C THR A 14 17.99 7.47 11.46
N GLY A 15 18.79 6.41 11.37
CA GLY A 15 18.60 5.36 10.35
C GLY A 15 17.21 4.72 10.43
N PHE A 16 16.70 4.46 11.62
CA PHE A 16 15.35 3.93 11.84
C PHE A 16 14.26 4.90 11.37
N TYR A 17 14.33 6.17 11.78
CA TYR A 17 13.33 7.15 11.34
C TYR A 17 13.32 7.33 9.84
N LEU A 18 14.52 7.40 9.22
CA LEU A 18 14.63 7.59 7.78
C LEU A 18 14.10 6.37 7.02
N LEU A 19 14.43 5.15 7.47
CA LEU A 19 13.91 3.93 6.86
C LEU A 19 12.38 3.84 7.03
N GLY A 20 11.87 4.01 8.24
CA GLY A 20 10.44 3.96 8.53
C GLY A 20 9.65 4.95 7.69
N PHE A 21 10.10 6.21 7.62
CA PHE A 21 9.45 7.24 6.82
C PHE A 21 9.44 6.88 5.32
N THR A 22 10.58 6.43 4.79
CA THR A 22 10.68 6.09 3.36
C THR A 22 9.86 4.85 3.01
N VAL A 23 9.80 3.85 3.88
CA VAL A 23 9.01 2.62 3.70
C VAL A 23 7.52 2.94 3.74
N ILE A 24 7.03 3.66 4.75
CA ILE A 24 5.61 3.99 4.89
C ILE A 24 5.11 4.80 3.69
N ALA A 25 5.87 5.81 3.25
CA ALA A 25 5.53 6.60 2.08
C ALA A 25 5.53 5.76 0.80
N HIS A 26 6.50 4.85 0.64
CA HIS A 26 6.56 3.93 -0.50
C HIS A 26 5.37 2.97 -0.52
N ILE A 27 5.04 2.36 0.60
CA ILE A 27 3.93 1.41 0.70
C ILE A 27 2.59 2.08 0.37
N LEU A 28 2.37 3.31 0.81
CA LEU A 28 1.17 4.06 0.44
C LEU A 28 1.04 4.20 -1.09
N LEU A 29 2.12 4.60 -1.76
CA LEU A 29 2.14 4.77 -3.22
C LEU A 29 1.96 3.43 -3.96
N VAL A 30 2.70 2.41 -3.55
CA VAL A 30 2.65 1.08 -4.18
C VAL A 30 1.29 0.42 -3.96
N SER A 31 0.65 0.62 -2.82
CA SER A 31 -0.71 0.12 -2.58
C SER A 31 -1.71 0.71 -3.58
N LEU A 32 -1.61 2.01 -3.88
CA LEU A 32 -2.42 2.64 -4.94
C LEU A 32 -2.10 2.05 -6.31
N VAL A 33 -0.82 1.90 -6.65
CA VAL A 33 -0.37 1.31 -7.94
C VAL A 33 -0.96 -0.09 -8.12
N VAL A 34 -0.79 -0.97 -7.14
CA VAL A 34 -1.30 -2.35 -7.19
C VAL A 34 -2.83 -2.37 -7.30
N GLY A 35 -3.51 -1.56 -6.49
CA GLY A 35 -4.97 -1.48 -6.53
C GLY A 35 -5.51 -1.02 -7.89
N ILE A 36 -4.97 0.07 -8.44
CA ILE A 36 -5.42 0.60 -9.72
C ILE A 36 -5.03 -0.36 -10.86
N ALA A 37 -3.85 -0.98 -10.82
CA ALA A 37 -3.39 -1.92 -11.83
C ALA A 37 -4.31 -3.15 -11.96
N VAL A 38 -4.94 -3.59 -10.87
CA VAL A 38 -5.94 -4.67 -10.89
C VAL A 38 -7.30 -4.16 -11.40
N ILE A 39 -7.72 -2.96 -10.98
CA ILE A 39 -9.03 -2.40 -11.30
C ILE A 39 -9.14 -2.03 -12.79
N VAL A 40 -8.08 -1.50 -13.38
CA VAL A 40 -8.09 -1.00 -14.78
C VAL A 40 -8.51 -2.07 -15.79
N PRO A 41 -7.84 -3.23 -15.92
CA PRO A 41 -8.27 -4.25 -16.90
C PRO A 41 -9.58 -4.94 -16.51
N LEU A 42 -9.96 -4.96 -15.23
CA LEU A 42 -11.27 -5.45 -14.81
C LEU A 42 -12.39 -4.56 -15.34
N LEU A 43 -12.25 -3.25 -15.24
CA LEU A 43 -13.24 -2.30 -15.77
C LEU A 43 -13.26 -2.33 -17.31
N GLU A 44 -12.09 -2.47 -17.95
CA GLU A 44 -12.01 -2.64 -19.40
C GLU A 44 -12.75 -3.91 -19.86
N TRP A 45 -12.51 -5.04 -19.17
CA TRP A 45 -13.22 -6.29 -19.46
C TRP A 45 -14.73 -6.16 -19.28
N LEU A 46 -15.18 -5.52 -18.19
CA LEU A 46 -16.61 -5.25 -17.96
C LEU A 46 -17.18 -4.34 -19.05
N GLY A 47 -16.44 -3.32 -19.46
CA GLY A 47 -16.82 -2.41 -20.55
C GLY A 47 -17.01 -3.17 -21.88
N TYR A 48 -16.08 -4.03 -22.25
CA TYR A 48 -16.20 -4.85 -23.46
C TYR A 48 -17.31 -5.88 -23.37
N ARG A 49 -17.53 -6.48 -22.20
CA ARG A 49 -18.57 -7.49 -22.01
C ARG A 49 -19.98 -6.93 -22.09
N ASN A 50 -20.17 -5.70 -21.61
CA ASN A 50 -21.47 -5.04 -21.49
C ASN A 50 -21.72 -4.01 -22.60
N ASP A 51 -20.79 -3.85 -23.55
CA ASP A 51 -20.76 -2.77 -24.56
C ASP A 51 -20.98 -1.38 -23.91
N ASP A 52 -20.23 -1.13 -22.81
CA ASP A 52 -20.38 0.05 -21.95
C ASP A 52 -19.16 0.98 -22.12
N ASP A 53 -19.33 2.03 -22.92
CA ASP A 53 -18.29 3.02 -23.20
C ASP A 53 -17.87 3.83 -21.97
N ASP A 54 -18.76 4.03 -20.98
CA ASP A 54 -18.42 4.73 -19.74
C ASP A 54 -17.39 3.93 -18.91
N LEU A 55 -17.52 2.59 -18.88
CA LEU A 55 -16.54 1.74 -18.20
C LEU A 55 -15.19 1.72 -18.92
N LEU A 56 -15.19 1.76 -20.24
CA LEU A 56 -13.96 1.87 -21.02
C LEU A 56 -13.28 3.22 -20.78
N ASP A 57 -14.04 4.31 -20.71
CA ASP A 57 -13.52 5.64 -20.40
C ASP A 57 -13.00 5.71 -18.96
N LEU A 58 -13.72 5.11 -18.00
CA LEU A 58 -13.27 5.01 -16.62
C LEU A 58 -11.95 4.26 -16.49
N SER A 59 -11.83 3.09 -17.17
CA SER A 59 -10.59 2.33 -17.21
C SER A 59 -9.44 3.17 -17.76
N ARG A 60 -9.65 3.90 -18.85
CA ARG A 60 -8.64 4.79 -19.45
C ARG A 60 -8.23 5.94 -18.52
N ARG A 61 -9.17 6.53 -17.81
CA ARG A 61 -8.89 7.60 -16.84
C ARG A 61 -8.08 7.06 -15.67
N LEU A 62 -8.49 5.92 -15.08
CA LEU A 62 -7.76 5.30 -13.98
C LEU A 62 -6.35 4.85 -14.40
N PHE A 63 -6.18 4.39 -15.63
CA PHE A 63 -4.85 4.05 -16.14
C PHE A 63 -3.90 5.27 -16.17
N ARG A 64 -4.38 6.46 -16.49
CA ARG A 64 -3.54 7.68 -16.43
C ARG A 64 -3.07 7.96 -15.01
N TYR A 65 -3.93 7.75 -14.01
CA TYR A 65 -3.55 7.87 -12.60
C TYR A 65 -2.54 6.80 -12.21
N LEU A 66 -2.74 5.56 -12.66
CA LEU A 66 -1.77 4.49 -12.47
C LEU A 66 -0.38 4.90 -12.97
N ALA A 67 -0.28 5.36 -14.21
CA ALA A 67 1.00 5.70 -14.82
C ALA A 67 1.74 6.83 -14.05
N VAL A 68 1.01 7.86 -13.61
CA VAL A 68 1.60 8.95 -12.82
C VAL A 68 2.00 8.47 -11.43
N THR A 69 1.14 7.71 -10.76
CA THR A 69 1.42 7.20 -9.42
C THR A 69 2.59 6.24 -9.42
N ASP A 70 2.69 5.38 -10.44
CA ASP A 70 3.81 4.44 -10.60
C ASP A 70 5.15 5.15 -10.83
N LEU A 71 5.14 6.21 -11.64
CA LEU A 71 6.35 7.04 -11.84
C LEU A 71 6.81 7.65 -10.50
N VAL A 72 5.90 8.22 -9.71
CA VAL A 72 6.22 8.79 -8.40
C VAL A 72 6.70 7.70 -7.44
N ALA A 73 6.03 6.55 -7.41
CA ALA A 73 6.41 5.41 -6.59
C ALA A 73 7.80 4.88 -6.95
N GLY A 74 8.14 4.84 -8.25
CA GLY A 74 9.45 4.43 -8.73
C GLY A 74 10.58 5.37 -8.30
N VAL A 75 10.38 6.69 -8.39
CA VAL A 75 11.34 7.68 -7.86
C VAL A 75 11.54 7.49 -6.36
N TRP A 76 10.45 7.29 -5.62
CA TRP A 76 10.50 7.06 -4.18
C TRP A 76 11.18 5.73 -3.81
N ALA A 77 10.92 4.66 -4.58
CA ALA A 77 11.61 3.39 -4.42
C ALA A 77 13.13 3.50 -4.62
N THR A 78 13.55 4.29 -5.60
CA THR A 78 14.98 4.58 -5.82
C THR A 78 15.58 5.28 -4.60
N TRP A 79 14.91 6.28 -4.05
CA TRP A 79 15.36 6.95 -2.82
C TRP A 79 15.44 5.97 -1.64
N MET A 80 14.42 5.14 -1.44
CA MET A 80 14.42 4.10 -0.40
C MET A 80 15.59 3.13 -0.58
N THR A 81 15.91 2.73 -1.80
CA THR A 81 17.06 1.86 -2.10
C THR A 81 18.38 2.53 -1.72
N VAL A 82 18.54 3.84 -1.95
CA VAL A 82 19.72 4.60 -1.53
C VAL A 82 19.84 4.62 -0.01
N VAL A 83 18.74 4.81 0.72
CA VAL A 83 18.71 4.75 2.19
C VAL A 83 19.10 3.35 2.69
N LEU A 84 18.55 2.29 2.09
CA LEU A 84 18.91 0.92 2.43
C LEU A 84 20.38 0.61 2.15
N ALA A 85 20.89 0.99 1.00
CA ALA A 85 22.28 0.75 0.63
C ALA A 85 23.25 1.54 1.52
N GLY A 86 22.88 2.76 1.91
CA GLY A 86 23.72 3.62 2.76
C GLY A 86 23.71 3.20 4.23
N TYR A 87 22.55 3.28 4.88
CA TYR A 87 22.45 3.06 6.32
C TYR A 87 22.30 1.58 6.72
N TRP A 88 21.66 0.78 5.89
CA TRP A 88 21.22 -0.57 6.17
C TRP A 88 21.85 -1.60 5.21
N SER A 89 23.10 -1.38 4.81
CA SER A 89 23.75 -2.26 3.82
C SER A 89 23.87 -3.70 4.30
N THR A 90 24.07 -3.95 5.61
CA THR A 90 24.09 -5.30 6.18
C THR A 90 22.71 -5.96 6.04
N LEU A 91 21.63 -5.22 6.26
CA LEU A 91 20.28 -5.70 5.99
C LEU A 91 20.09 -6.02 4.52
N LEU A 92 20.41 -5.09 3.63
CA LEU A 92 20.28 -5.26 2.18
C LEU A 92 21.06 -6.49 1.72
N PHE A 93 22.30 -6.67 2.17
CA PHE A 93 23.11 -7.83 1.86
C PHE A 93 22.49 -9.12 2.38
N THR A 94 21.99 -9.12 3.62
CA THR A 94 21.34 -10.32 4.22
C THR A 94 20.08 -10.69 3.45
N VAL A 95 19.24 -9.72 3.11
CA VAL A 95 18.01 -9.97 2.36
C VAL A 95 18.32 -10.43 0.94
N THR A 96 19.26 -9.81 0.25
CA THR A 96 19.63 -10.20 -1.12
C THR A 96 20.30 -11.55 -1.21
N THR A 97 20.98 -12.01 -0.15
CA THR A 97 21.61 -13.33 -0.14
C THR A 97 20.69 -14.46 0.32
N LYS A 98 19.91 -14.23 1.41
CA LYS A 98 19.04 -15.26 1.99
C LYS A 98 17.66 -15.33 1.35
N LEU A 99 17.16 -14.20 0.85
CA LEU A 99 15.82 -14.05 0.28
C LEU A 99 15.91 -13.66 -1.21
N PHE A 100 16.91 -14.20 -1.91
CA PHE A 100 17.16 -13.90 -3.33
C PHE A 100 15.94 -14.19 -4.21
N LEU A 101 15.27 -15.33 -4.00
CA LEU A 101 14.10 -15.70 -4.80
C LEU A 101 12.91 -14.74 -4.62
N PRO A 102 12.48 -14.36 -3.40
CA PRO A 102 11.49 -13.30 -3.18
C PRO A 102 11.82 -12.00 -3.91
N ILE A 103 13.05 -11.51 -3.81
CA ILE A 103 13.50 -10.30 -4.52
C ILE A 103 13.40 -10.49 -6.03
N THR A 104 13.85 -11.64 -6.54
CA THR A 104 13.79 -11.95 -7.97
C THR A 104 12.35 -11.92 -8.47
N VAL A 105 11.40 -12.50 -7.73
CA VAL A 105 9.96 -12.45 -8.06
C VAL A 105 9.47 -11.00 -8.16
N ALA A 106 9.84 -10.16 -7.21
CA ALA A 106 9.45 -8.75 -7.24
C ALA A 106 10.07 -7.99 -8.43
N ILE A 107 11.36 -8.23 -8.73
CA ILE A 107 12.06 -7.63 -9.89
C ILE A 107 11.41 -8.07 -11.20
N VAL A 108 11.12 -9.36 -11.36
CA VAL A 108 10.39 -9.88 -12.53
C VAL A 108 9.02 -9.22 -12.66
N GLY A 109 8.33 -9.00 -11.54
CA GLY A 109 7.08 -8.25 -11.50
C GLY A 109 7.22 -6.85 -12.10
N ILE A 110 8.24 -6.09 -11.69
CA ILE A 110 8.54 -4.75 -12.23
C ILE A 110 8.85 -4.84 -13.74
N MET A 111 9.70 -5.79 -14.14
CA MET A 111 10.09 -5.97 -15.53
C MET A 111 8.93 -6.40 -16.44
N VAL A 112 7.88 -7.00 -15.91
CA VAL A 112 6.65 -7.33 -16.65
C VAL A 112 5.68 -6.15 -16.62
N SER A 113 5.48 -5.51 -15.45
CA SER A 113 4.49 -4.45 -15.27
C SER A 113 4.80 -3.20 -16.11
N ILE A 114 6.02 -2.65 -16.02
CA ILE A 114 6.37 -1.38 -16.67
C ILE A 114 6.26 -1.46 -18.20
N PRO A 115 6.85 -2.46 -18.91
CA PRO A 115 6.69 -2.57 -20.35
C PRO A 115 5.23 -2.83 -20.76
N SER A 116 4.49 -3.63 -19.96
CA SER A 116 3.06 -3.87 -20.22
C SER A 116 2.24 -2.60 -20.08
N MET A 117 2.55 -1.74 -19.12
CA MET A 117 1.92 -0.43 -18.93
C MET A 117 2.19 0.49 -20.13
N ALA A 118 3.43 0.54 -20.60
CA ALA A 118 3.77 1.29 -21.82
C ALA A 118 3.03 0.76 -23.05
N ALA A 119 2.99 -0.57 -23.23
CA ALA A 119 2.27 -1.21 -24.32
C ALA A 119 0.75 -0.96 -24.22
N TYR A 120 0.17 -1.04 -23.04
CA TYR A 120 -1.24 -0.76 -22.76
C TYR A 120 -1.61 0.66 -23.19
N TYR A 121 -0.76 1.65 -22.87
CA TYR A 121 -0.96 3.03 -23.31
C TYR A 121 -0.89 3.20 -24.82
N TYR A 122 0.19 2.70 -25.45
CA TYR A 122 0.45 2.94 -26.87
C TYR A 122 -0.45 2.16 -27.82
N LEU A 123 -0.95 1.00 -27.38
CA LEU A 123 -1.73 0.11 -28.23
C LEU A 123 -3.25 0.29 -28.06
N TRP A 124 -3.69 1.22 -27.23
CA TRP A 124 -5.10 1.54 -27.07
C TRP A 124 -5.74 1.92 -28.42
N GLY A 125 -6.76 1.16 -28.83
CA GLY A 125 -7.45 1.35 -30.11
C GLY A 125 -6.66 0.93 -31.36
N LYS A 126 -5.41 0.44 -31.20
CA LYS A 126 -4.55 0.01 -32.32
C LYS A 126 -4.48 -1.51 -32.51
N VAL A 127 -4.91 -2.26 -31.52
CA VAL A 127 -4.95 -3.73 -31.51
C VAL A 127 -6.36 -4.22 -31.21
N SER A 128 -6.61 -5.51 -31.39
CA SER A 128 -7.92 -6.08 -31.06
C SER A 128 -8.22 -5.98 -29.56
N ARG A 129 -9.50 -5.88 -29.18
CA ARG A 129 -9.97 -5.81 -27.78
C ARG A 129 -9.37 -6.91 -26.91
N ARG A 130 -9.25 -8.14 -27.45
CA ARG A 130 -8.67 -9.30 -26.72
C ARG A 130 -7.19 -9.12 -26.44
N VAL A 131 -6.42 -8.65 -27.41
CA VAL A 131 -4.97 -8.40 -27.26
C VAL A 131 -4.74 -7.27 -26.26
N HIS A 132 -5.50 -6.17 -26.34
CA HIS A 132 -5.37 -5.05 -25.42
C HIS A 132 -5.67 -5.48 -23.98
N LEU A 133 -6.76 -6.22 -23.78
CA LEU A 133 -7.10 -6.76 -22.46
C LEU A 133 -6.01 -7.70 -21.92
N LEU A 134 -5.43 -8.57 -22.77
CA LEU A 134 -4.32 -9.43 -22.35
C LEU A 134 -3.11 -8.64 -21.86
N ILE A 135 -2.77 -7.53 -22.52
CA ILE A 135 -1.70 -6.62 -22.07
C ILE A 135 -2.05 -6.02 -20.71
N GLY A 136 -3.31 -5.62 -20.49
CA GLY A 136 -3.79 -5.15 -19.20
C GLY A 136 -3.69 -6.21 -18.09
N VAL A 137 -4.01 -7.46 -18.41
CA VAL A 137 -3.85 -8.60 -17.47
C VAL A 137 -2.38 -8.85 -17.16
N LEU A 138 -1.48 -8.80 -18.16
CA LEU A 138 -0.02 -8.91 -17.94
C LEU A 138 0.50 -7.78 -17.04
N MET A 139 0.04 -6.56 -17.25
CA MET A 139 0.35 -5.42 -16.38
C MET A 139 -0.08 -5.70 -14.93
N SER A 140 -1.29 -6.21 -14.71
CA SER A 140 -1.79 -6.56 -13.38
C SER A 140 -0.99 -7.71 -12.74
N ILE A 141 -0.67 -8.75 -13.50
CA ILE A 141 0.16 -9.87 -13.02
C ILE A 141 1.53 -9.34 -12.59
N GLY A 142 2.17 -8.51 -13.42
CA GLY A 142 3.44 -7.88 -13.06
C GLY A 142 3.34 -7.05 -11.79
N ALA A 143 2.31 -6.20 -11.66
CA ALA A 143 2.08 -5.38 -10.48
C ALA A 143 1.81 -6.24 -9.22
N LEU A 144 1.15 -7.40 -9.35
CA LEU A 144 0.90 -8.34 -8.23
C LEU A 144 2.14 -9.15 -7.83
N LEU A 145 3.03 -9.47 -8.76
CA LEU A 145 4.28 -10.17 -8.44
C LEU A 145 5.17 -9.36 -7.49
N VAL A 146 5.10 -8.03 -7.53
CA VAL A 146 5.87 -7.18 -6.62
C VAL A 146 5.49 -7.41 -5.15
N PRO A 147 4.23 -7.22 -4.70
CA PRO A 147 3.86 -7.52 -3.33
C PRO A 147 3.96 -9.02 -3.00
N ILE A 148 3.78 -9.93 -3.96
CA ILE A 148 4.00 -11.37 -3.75
C ILE A 148 5.44 -11.63 -3.31
N GLY A 149 6.44 -11.08 -4.00
CA GLY A 149 7.85 -11.22 -3.61
C GLY A 149 8.17 -10.46 -2.32
N MET A 150 7.75 -9.20 -2.20
CA MET A 150 8.07 -8.37 -1.04
C MET A 150 7.43 -8.87 0.25
N ASN A 151 6.19 -9.38 0.22
CA ASN A 151 5.54 -9.93 1.41
C ASN A 151 6.21 -11.20 1.92
N ALA A 152 6.88 -11.98 1.06
CA ALA A 152 7.70 -13.09 1.52
C ALA A 152 8.90 -12.62 2.35
N ILE A 153 9.44 -11.42 2.07
CA ILE A 153 10.50 -10.81 2.88
C ILE A 153 9.94 -10.33 4.21
N PHE A 154 8.81 -9.62 4.20
CA PHE A 154 8.17 -9.09 5.43
C PHE A 154 7.78 -10.23 6.36
N THR A 155 7.16 -11.30 5.86
CA THR A 155 6.77 -12.43 6.70
C THR A 155 7.97 -13.22 7.23
N PHE A 156 9.09 -13.25 6.50
CA PHE A 156 10.33 -13.80 7.02
C PHE A 156 10.92 -12.94 8.16
N ILE A 157 10.75 -11.63 8.08
CA ILE A 157 11.17 -10.71 9.16
C ILE A 157 10.28 -10.90 10.41
N ASP A 158 8.99 -11.15 10.23
CA ASP A 158 8.03 -11.35 11.34
C ASP A 158 8.07 -12.75 11.95
N TYR A 159 8.48 -13.75 11.16
CA TYR A 159 8.63 -15.15 11.55
C TYR A 159 9.61 -15.85 10.62
N PRO A 160 10.90 -15.88 10.96
CA PRO A 160 11.92 -16.53 10.14
C PRO A 160 11.76 -18.03 10.15
N VAL A 161 11.65 -18.63 8.97
CA VAL A 161 11.66 -20.07 8.81
C VAL A 161 13.10 -20.56 8.69
N THR A 162 13.50 -21.45 9.57
CA THR A 162 14.82 -22.10 9.52
C THR A 162 14.86 -23.08 8.35
N SER A 163 15.24 -22.60 7.18
CA SER A 163 15.39 -23.40 5.96
C SER A 163 16.54 -22.87 5.12
N SER A 164 17.34 -23.78 4.57
CA SER A 164 18.35 -23.47 3.55
C SER A 164 17.72 -23.34 2.14
N SER A 165 16.41 -23.56 2.02
CA SER A 165 15.69 -23.48 0.76
C SER A 165 15.59 -22.04 0.26
N PRO A 166 15.78 -21.78 -1.05
CA PRO A 166 15.49 -20.47 -1.65
C PRO A 166 14.05 -20.00 -1.44
N TRP A 167 13.14 -20.92 -1.12
CA TRP A 167 11.72 -20.69 -0.87
C TRP A 167 11.43 -20.25 0.57
N ALA A 168 12.43 -20.13 1.46
CA ALA A 168 12.23 -19.88 2.88
C ALA A 168 11.24 -18.73 3.18
N GLY A 169 11.32 -17.61 2.45
CA GLY A 169 10.42 -16.48 2.64
C GLY A 169 8.95 -16.82 2.33
N PHE A 170 8.70 -17.72 1.38
CA PHE A 170 7.34 -18.14 0.99
C PHE A 170 6.76 -19.23 1.90
N LEU A 171 7.60 -19.86 2.74
CA LEU A 171 7.20 -20.94 3.64
C LEU A 171 6.70 -20.43 5.00
N SER A 172 6.79 -19.14 5.26
CA SER A 172 6.22 -18.55 6.49
C SER A 172 4.71 -18.79 6.56
N PRO A 173 4.17 -19.27 7.70
CA PRO A 173 2.73 -19.44 7.86
C PRO A 173 1.96 -18.12 7.74
N LEU A 174 2.61 -16.99 8.00
CA LEU A 174 2.02 -15.65 7.85
C LEU A 174 1.87 -15.23 6.38
N TYR A 175 2.67 -15.81 5.47
CA TYR A 175 2.81 -15.33 4.09
C TYR A 175 1.51 -15.29 3.28
N PRO A 176 0.70 -16.36 3.20
CA PRO A 176 -0.50 -16.35 2.37
C PRO A 176 -1.52 -15.29 2.84
N VAL A 177 -1.73 -15.22 4.15
CA VAL A 177 -2.73 -14.32 4.74
C VAL A 177 -2.28 -12.86 4.63
N LEU A 178 -1.01 -12.56 4.97
CA LEU A 178 -0.45 -11.22 4.84
C LEU A 178 -0.50 -10.73 3.39
N THR A 179 -0.18 -11.60 2.42
CA THR A 179 -0.18 -11.24 1.00
C THR A 179 -1.57 -10.86 0.52
N VAL A 180 -2.59 -11.68 0.83
CA VAL A 180 -3.98 -11.36 0.46
C VAL A 180 -4.44 -10.11 1.19
N HIS A 181 -4.10 -9.96 2.47
CA HIS A 181 -4.44 -8.79 3.28
C HIS A 181 -3.88 -7.50 2.67
N ARG A 182 -2.60 -7.43 2.33
CA ARG A 182 -1.96 -6.24 1.75
C ARG A 182 -2.45 -5.92 0.34
N VAL A 183 -2.65 -6.93 -0.50
CA VAL A 183 -3.19 -6.72 -1.86
C VAL A 183 -4.63 -6.20 -1.79
N SER A 184 -5.46 -6.78 -0.92
CA SER A 184 -6.85 -6.29 -0.75
C SER A 184 -6.90 -4.88 -0.18
N ALA A 185 -5.96 -4.47 0.69
CA ALA A 185 -5.82 -3.09 1.16
C ALA A 185 -5.56 -2.11 0.01
N GLY A 186 -4.68 -2.46 -0.93
CA GLY A 186 -4.41 -1.65 -2.11
C GLY A 186 -5.65 -1.48 -3.00
N ILE A 187 -6.37 -2.57 -3.28
CA ILE A 187 -7.62 -2.53 -4.06
C ILE A 187 -8.69 -1.70 -3.34
N LEU A 188 -8.85 -1.90 -2.03
CA LEU A 188 -9.76 -1.15 -1.18
C LEU A 188 -9.51 0.35 -1.26
N MET A 189 -8.25 0.75 -1.00
CA MET A 189 -7.84 2.14 -1.00
C MET A 189 -8.09 2.80 -2.36
N ALA A 190 -7.66 2.17 -3.45
CA ALA A 190 -7.86 2.69 -4.81
C ALA A 190 -9.36 2.81 -5.13
N ALA A 191 -10.15 1.77 -4.87
CA ALA A 191 -11.58 1.72 -5.20
C ALA A 191 -12.40 2.76 -4.43
N LEU A 192 -12.21 2.89 -3.12
CA LEU A 192 -12.93 3.87 -2.31
C LEU A 192 -12.45 5.30 -2.58
N ALA A 193 -11.14 5.49 -2.88
CA ALA A 193 -10.62 6.80 -3.24
C ALA A 193 -11.27 7.33 -4.53
N PHE A 194 -11.30 6.56 -5.61
CA PHE A 194 -11.94 7.04 -6.83
C PHE A 194 -13.45 7.15 -6.69
N SER A 195 -14.11 6.27 -5.92
CA SER A 195 -15.53 6.43 -5.60
C SER A 195 -15.81 7.76 -4.91
N ALA A 196 -15.01 8.10 -3.89
CA ALA A 196 -15.15 9.38 -3.17
C ALA A 196 -14.96 10.57 -4.09
N VAL A 197 -13.93 10.56 -4.94
CA VAL A 197 -13.63 11.64 -5.90
C VAL A 197 -14.81 11.85 -6.86
N TYR A 198 -15.34 10.78 -7.47
CA TYR A 198 -16.48 10.92 -8.38
C TYR A 198 -17.78 11.32 -7.67
N THR A 199 -17.96 10.92 -6.39
CA THR A 199 -19.10 11.41 -5.59
C THR A 199 -18.95 12.91 -5.26
N LEU A 200 -17.73 13.40 -5.00
CA LEU A 200 -17.45 14.83 -4.80
C LEU A 200 -17.75 15.65 -6.06
N GLU A 201 -17.40 15.13 -7.24
CA GLU A 201 -17.75 15.76 -8.52
C GLU A 201 -19.26 15.86 -8.72
N LEU A 202 -20.03 14.81 -8.37
CA LEU A 202 -21.48 14.83 -8.39
C LEU A 202 -22.06 15.88 -7.45
N ALA A 203 -21.51 16.00 -6.26
CA ALA A 203 -21.97 16.98 -5.26
C ALA A 203 -21.59 18.44 -5.59
N GLY A 204 -20.66 18.64 -6.54
CA GLY A 204 -20.17 19.96 -6.96
C GLY A 204 -20.83 20.50 -8.23
N LYS A 205 -21.38 19.64 -9.09
CA LYS A 205 -21.91 20.03 -10.41
C LYS A 205 -23.43 19.97 -10.45
N SER A 206 -24.07 21.12 -10.64
CA SER A 206 -25.44 21.22 -11.09
C SER A 206 -25.40 21.50 -12.61
N GLY A 207 -25.56 20.45 -13.46
CA GLY A 207 -25.98 20.85 -14.77
C GLY A 207 -25.57 20.13 -16.05
N MET A 208 -24.84 18.97 -16.11
CA MET A 208 -24.73 18.23 -17.36
C MET A 208 -25.11 16.75 -17.16
N ALA A 209 -26.26 16.35 -17.69
CA ALA A 209 -26.85 15.02 -17.46
C ALA A 209 -25.92 13.85 -17.85
N LYS A 210 -25.17 13.96 -18.94
CA LYS A 210 -24.25 12.90 -19.41
C LYS A 210 -23.03 12.72 -18.49
N GLU A 211 -22.39 13.81 -18.07
CA GLU A 211 -21.26 13.74 -17.12
C GLU A 211 -21.71 13.23 -15.73
N ALA A 212 -22.90 13.62 -15.30
CA ALA A 212 -23.47 13.14 -14.04
C ALA A 212 -23.74 11.64 -14.07
N SER A 213 -24.23 11.09 -15.20
CA SER A 213 -24.43 9.65 -15.39
C SER A 213 -23.11 8.89 -15.30
N PHE A 214 -22.07 9.35 -16.00
CA PHE A 214 -20.73 8.76 -15.94
C PHE A 214 -20.17 8.76 -14.52
N HIS A 215 -20.19 9.93 -13.83
CA HIS A 215 -19.66 10.03 -12.45
C HIS A 215 -20.41 9.13 -11.48
N LEU A 216 -21.75 9.04 -11.62
CA LEU A 216 -22.57 8.16 -10.79
C LEU A 216 -22.19 6.68 -10.99
N LYS A 217 -22.01 6.27 -12.24
CA LYS A 217 -21.57 4.92 -12.58
C LYS A 217 -20.20 4.64 -11.98
N ALA A 218 -19.22 5.53 -12.21
CA ALA A 218 -17.88 5.42 -11.66
C ALA A 218 -17.89 5.32 -10.12
N ALA A 219 -18.62 6.20 -9.43
CA ALA A 219 -18.75 6.16 -7.99
C ALA A 219 -19.35 4.84 -7.50
N ARG A 220 -20.40 4.31 -8.14
CA ARG A 220 -21.03 3.03 -7.78
C ARG A 220 -20.06 1.84 -7.95
N TYR A 221 -19.37 1.74 -9.09
CA TYR A 221 -18.38 0.68 -9.29
C TYR A 221 -17.26 0.75 -8.25
N GLY A 222 -16.79 1.96 -7.92
CA GLY A 222 -15.80 2.15 -6.85
C GLY A 222 -16.28 1.63 -5.49
N VAL A 223 -17.51 1.96 -5.09
CA VAL A 223 -18.06 1.45 -3.83
C VAL A 223 -18.25 -0.07 -3.87
N TYR A 224 -18.71 -0.66 -4.97
CA TYR A 224 -18.87 -2.11 -5.06
C TYR A 224 -17.54 -2.85 -4.93
N LEU A 225 -16.53 -2.40 -5.68
CA LEU A 225 -15.18 -2.96 -5.60
C LEU A 225 -14.56 -2.74 -4.21
N GLY A 226 -14.76 -1.53 -3.67
CA GLY A 226 -14.28 -1.18 -2.33
C GLY A 226 -14.91 -2.01 -1.23
N LEU A 227 -16.22 -2.25 -1.24
CA LEU A 227 -16.90 -3.10 -0.26
C LEU A 227 -16.46 -4.57 -0.37
N GLY A 228 -16.29 -5.09 -1.59
CA GLY A 228 -15.74 -6.42 -1.80
C GLY A 228 -14.33 -6.56 -1.23
N ALA A 229 -13.46 -5.60 -1.52
CA ALA A 229 -12.11 -5.57 -0.99
C ALA A 229 -12.08 -5.35 0.54
N LEU A 230 -12.97 -4.51 1.10
CA LEU A 230 -13.09 -4.26 2.54
C LEU A 230 -13.51 -5.53 3.29
N THR A 231 -14.44 -6.32 2.72
CA THR A 231 -14.83 -7.61 3.28
C THR A 231 -13.63 -8.55 3.36
N LEU A 232 -12.88 -8.67 2.26
CA LEU A 232 -11.69 -9.51 2.20
C LEU A 232 -10.61 -9.01 3.16
N GLN A 233 -10.37 -7.68 3.20
CA GLN A 233 -9.42 -7.02 4.07
C GLN A 233 -9.72 -7.28 5.55
N THR A 234 -10.97 -7.11 5.97
CA THR A 234 -11.38 -7.34 7.37
C THR A 234 -11.23 -8.81 7.75
N SER A 235 -11.68 -9.73 6.88
CA SER A 235 -11.56 -11.17 7.14
C SER A 235 -10.10 -11.63 7.24
N THR A 236 -9.26 -11.21 6.32
CA THR A 236 -7.84 -11.55 6.35
C THR A 236 -7.08 -10.84 7.47
N GLY A 237 -7.53 -9.65 7.88
CA GLY A 237 -6.99 -8.95 9.04
C GLY A 237 -7.20 -9.71 10.35
N VAL A 238 -8.41 -10.25 10.56
CA VAL A 238 -8.69 -11.11 11.72
C VAL A 238 -7.82 -12.38 11.69
N LEU A 239 -7.73 -13.05 10.53
CA LEU A 239 -6.89 -14.24 10.40
C LEU A 239 -5.41 -13.93 10.64
N LEU A 240 -4.91 -12.80 10.14
CA LEU A 240 -3.55 -12.36 10.36
C LEU A 240 -3.28 -12.10 11.85
N GLY A 241 -4.22 -11.44 12.54
CA GLY A 241 -4.13 -11.22 13.99
C GLY A 241 -3.99 -12.53 14.76
N ILE A 242 -4.83 -13.53 14.46
CA ILE A 242 -4.77 -14.87 15.07
C ILE A 242 -3.40 -15.53 14.79
N GLN A 243 -2.91 -15.45 13.55
CA GLN A 243 -1.61 -16.02 13.20
C GLN A 243 -0.44 -15.30 13.88
N LEU A 244 -0.50 -13.96 14.02
CA LEU A 244 0.51 -13.21 14.78
C LEU A 244 0.56 -13.64 16.24
N MET A 245 -0.59 -13.82 16.90
CA MET A 245 -0.64 -14.33 18.27
C MET A 245 0.00 -15.73 18.40
N GLN A 246 -0.16 -16.56 17.38
CA GLN A 246 0.37 -17.93 17.39
C GLN A 246 1.87 -18.02 17.05
N TYR A 247 2.33 -17.28 16.03
CA TYR A 247 3.65 -17.45 15.46
C TYR A 247 4.63 -16.35 15.83
N SER A 248 4.16 -15.14 16.16
CA SER A 248 4.98 -13.99 16.47
C SER A 248 4.45 -13.26 17.73
N PRO A 249 4.46 -13.94 18.93
CA PRO A 249 3.85 -13.41 20.14
C PRO A 249 4.45 -12.06 20.59
N TYR A 250 5.73 -11.78 20.32
CA TYR A 250 6.31 -10.47 20.59
C TYR A 250 5.59 -9.37 19.78
N LEU A 251 5.47 -9.56 18.46
CA LEU A 251 4.82 -8.61 17.57
C LEU A 251 3.33 -8.45 17.91
N ALA A 252 2.65 -9.57 18.16
CA ALA A 252 1.25 -9.55 18.60
C ALA A 252 1.07 -8.78 19.91
N SER A 253 1.95 -8.98 20.90
CA SER A 253 1.90 -8.28 22.18
C SER A 253 2.11 -6.77 22.02
N ALA A 254 3.02 -6.36 21.15
CA ALA A 254 3.26 -4.94 20.90
C ALA A 254 2.08 -4.27 20.16
N ILE A 255 1.38 -5.00 19.28
CA ILE A 255 0.24 -4.46 18.51
C ILE A 255 -1.07 -4.50 19.29
N PHE A 256 -1.37 -5.63 19.96
CA PHE A 256 -2.68 -5.88 20.57
C PHE A 256 -2.69 -5.68 22.08
N GLY A 257 -1.51 -5.49 22.72
CA GLY A 257 -1.40 -5.42 24.17
C GLY A 257 -1.67 -6.76 24.86
N ASN A 258 -1.99 -6.71 26.15
CA ASN A 258 -2.23 -7.88 27.00
C ASN A 258 -3.68 -8.40 26.89
N VAL A 259 -4.09 -8.79 25.68
CA VAL A 259 -5.48 -9.26 25.44
C VAL A 259 -5.56 -10.74 25.02
N PHE A 260 -4.43 -11.47 25.00
CA PHE A 260 -4.41 -12.88 24.59
C PHE A 260 -3.46 -13.72 25.48
N GLU A 261 -3.71 -15.02 25.52
CA GLU A 261 -2.81 -15.98 26.17
C GLU A 261 -1.51 -16.08 25.35
N GLY A 262 -0.36 -15.97 26.04
CA GLY A 262 0.95 -15.92 25.38
C GLY A 262 1.51 -14.50 25.22
N TYR A 263 0.90 -13.51 25.88
CA TYR A 263 1.47 -12.16 25.99
C TYR A 263 2.91 -12.22 26.51
N VAL A 264 3.78 -11.44 25.87
CA VAL A 264 5.16 -11.22 26.31
C VAL A 264 5.43 -9.73 26.49
N PRO A 265 6.24 -9.32 27.47
CA PRO A 265 6.60 -7.91 27.62
C PRO A 265 7.29 -7.36 26.38
N THR A 266 6.85 -6.21 25.92
CA THR A 266 7.39 -5.52 24.76
C THR A 266 7.98 -4.16 25.14
N TYR A 267 8.81 -3.60 24.27
CA TYR A 267 9.43 -2.30 24.50
C TYR A 267 8.41 -1.16 24.37
N TYR A 268 7.53 -1.24 23.39
CA TYR A 268 6.41 -0.30 23.17
C TYR A 268 5.09 -1.05 23.17
N ASP A 269 4.03 -0.35 23.59
CA ASP A 269 2.65 -0.79 23.48
C ASP A 269 1.94 0.10 22.45
N PHE A 270 1.56 -0.50 21.32
CA PHE A 270 0.83 0.15 20.24
C PHE A 270 -0.67 -0.17 20.23
N ALA A 271 -1.18 -0.88 21.24
CA ALA A 271 -2.61 -1.22 21.30
C ALA A 271 -3.53 0.02 21.16
N PRO A 272 -3.24 1.19 21.74
CA PRO A 272 -4.09 2.37 21.53
C PRO A 272 -4.14 2.86 20.06
N LEU A 273 -3.02 2.72 19.31
CA LEU A 273 -3.01 3.05 17.88
C LEU A 273 -3.70 1.99 17.04
N PHE A 274 -3.61 0.74 17.45
CA PHE A 274 -4.37 -0.34 16.81
C PHE A 274 -5.87 -0.15 17.04
N ASP A 275 -6.31 0.23 18.24
CA ASP A 275 -7.71 0.56 18.52
C ASP A 275 -8.19 1.73 17.65
N ALA A 276 -7.36 2.78 17.51
CA ALA A 276 -7.67 3.89 16.60
C ALA A 276 -7.80 3.42 15.13
N PHE A 277 -6.96 2.47 14.69
CA PHE A 277 -7.09 1.84 13.38
C PHE A 277 -8.40 1.05 13.25
N LEU A 278 -8.83 0.30 14.26
CA LEU A 278 -10.13 -0.40 14.25
C LEU A 278 -11.30 0.59 14.10
N VAL A 279 -11.22 1.76 14.74
CA VAL A 279 -12.21 2.83 14.55
C VAL A 279 -12.23 3.31 13.09
N ILE A 280 -11.06 3.47 12.45
CA ILE A 280 -10.97 3.81 11.02
C ILE A 280 -11.65 2.74 10.15
N VAL A 281 -11.45 1.46 10.46
CA VAL A 281 -12.10 0.34 9.72
C VAL A 281 -13.63 0.41 9.88
N VAL A 282 -14.15 0.70 11.07
CA VAL A 282 -15.59 0.89 11.30
C VAL A 282 -16.11 2.09 10.51
N ILE A 283 -15.39 3.21 10.52
CA ILE A 283 -15.72 4.41 9.73
C ILE A 283 -15.78 4.08 8.23
N LEU A 284 -14.83 3.29 7.73
CA LEU A 284 -14.83 2.85 6.33
C LEU A 284 -16.09 2.04 5.99
N TRP A 285 -16.43 1.06 6.82
CA TRP A 285 -17.64 0.26 6.62
C TRP A 285 -18.89 1.14 6.59
N VAL A 286 -19.06 1.99 7.61
CA VAL A 286 -20.24 2.86 7.73
C VAL A 286 -20.32 3.82 6.55
N THR A 287 -19.21 4.49 6.22
CA THR A 287 -19.23 5.49 5.13
C THR A 287 -19.37 4.86 3.76
N ALA A 288 -18.77 3.71 3.48
CA ALA A 288 -18.91 3.02 2.20
C ALA A 288 -20.36 2.51 1.98
N VAL A 289 -20.96 1.86 2.98
CA VAL A 289 -22.35 1.41 2.92
C VAL A 289 -23.32 2.58 2.81
N TYR A 290 -23.09 3.63 3.60
CA TYR A 290 -23.94 4.83 3.57
C TYR A 290 -23.81 5.56 2.23
N ASN A 291 -22.58 5.71 1.70
CA ASN A 291 -22.37 6.32 0.38
C ASN A 291 -23.05 5.52 -0.73
N LEU A 292 -23.02 4.18 -0.68
CA LEU A 292 -23.74 3.34 -1.63
C LEU A 292 -25.25 3.60 -1.58
N ASN A 293 -25.83 3.75 -0.38
CA ASN A 293 -27.26 4.09 -0.23
C ASN A 293 -27.56 5.47 -0.79
N LEU A 294 -26.72 6.47 -0.53
CA LEU A 294 -26.86 7.80 -1.10
C LEU A 294 -26.82 7.79 -2.63
N LEU A 295 -25.85 7.06 -3.22
CA LEU A 295 -25.72 6.91 -4.67
C LEU A 295 -26.93 6.20 -5.31
N ARG A 296 -27.55 5.24 -4.60
CA ARG A 296 -28.79 4.59 -5.07
C ARG A 296 -29.99 5.51 -5.06
N THR A 297 -30.05 6.41 -4.08
CA THR A 297 -31.15 7.37 -3.92
C THR A 297 -30.88 8.72 -4.61
N MET A 298 -29.82 8.80 -5.44
CA MET A 298 -29.42 10.03 -6.17
C MET A 298 -29.13 11.21 -5.22
N ARG A 299 -28.64 10.92 -4.03
CA ARG A 299 -28.19 11.91 -3.05
C ARG A 299 -26.67 11.87 -2.95
N PHE A 300 -26.04 13.01 -2.73
CA PHE A 300 -24.60 13.11 -2.69
C PHE A 300 -24.17 13.92 -1.47
N SER A 301 -23.20 13.41 -0.73
CA SER A 301 -22.68 14.07 0.47
C SER A 301 -21.18 14.28 0.38
N ARG A 302 -20.74 15.54 0.37
CA ARG A 302 -19.32 15.89 0.40
C ARG A 302 -18.65 15.39 1.66
N VAL A 303 -19.31 15.50 2.82
CA VAL A 303 -18.77 15.08 4.11
C VAL A 303 -18.49 13.58 4.11
N VAL A 304 -19.45 12.75 3.70
CA VAL A 304 -19.29 11.30 3.61
C VAL A 304 -18.13 10.94 2.68
N SER A 305 -18.03 11.60 1.53
CA SER A 305 -16.97 11.35 0.57
C SER A 305 -15.58 11.71 1.11
N TYR A 306 -15.43 12.85 1.79
CA TYR A 306 -14.15 13.23 2.41
C TYR A 306 -13.77 12.31 3.54
N VAL A 307 -14.72 11.93 4.41
CA VAL A 307 -14.45 10.98 5.51
C VAL A 307 -14.04 9.61 4.96
N MET A 308 -14.76 9.10 3.94
CA MET A 308 -14.42 7.84 3.28
C MET A 308 -13.04 7.89 2.62
N LEU A 309 -12.72 8.97 1.90
CA LEU A 309 -11.42 9.16 1.27
C LEU A 309 -10.30 9.21 2.30
N PHE A 310 -10.47 10.02 3.35
CA PHE A 310 -9.47 10.14 4.41
C PHE A 310 -9.25 8.80 5.10
N ALA A 311 -10.32 8.10 5.50
CA ALA A 311 -10.21 6.82 6.18
C ALA A 311 -9.57 5.73 5.30
N ALA A 312 -9.90 5.70 3.99
CA ALA A 312 -9.30 4.76 3.04
C ALA A 312 -7.79 4.98 2.87
N VAL A 313 -7.34 6.23 2.88
CA VAL A 313 -5.91 6.57 2.71
C VAL A 313 -5.14 6.48 4.02
N ALA A 314 -5.72 6.92 5.14
CA ALA A 314 -5.02 6.99 6.44
C ALA A 314 -4.81 5.62 7.08
N GLY A 315 -5.67 4.65 6.81
CA GLY A 315 -5.57 3.31 7.40
C GLY A 315 -4.29 2.57 7.03
N VAL A 316 -3.83 2.70 5.79
CA VAL A 316 -2.61 2.02 5.31
C VAL A 316 -1.36 2.52 6.03
N PRO A 317 -1.00 3.81 6.03
CA PRO A 317 0.21 4.28 6.70
C PRO A 317 0.15 4.12 8.22
N LEU A 318 -1.02 4.24 8.84
CA LEU A 318 -1.17 4.03 10.28
C LEU A 318 -0.85 2.58 10.66
N MET A 319 -1.44 1.61 9.96
CA MET A 319 -1.21 0.20 10.31
C MET A 319 0.21 -0.24 9.94
N GLU A 320 0.78 0.26 8.85
CA GLU A 320 2.17 -0.01 8.51
C GLU A 320 3.13 0.58 9.56
N PHE A 321 2.87 1.79 10.05
CA PHE A 321 3.64 2.36 11.15
C PHE A 321 3.55 1.50 12.41
N VAL A 322 2.35 1.07 12.81
CA VAL A 322 2.15 0.21 13.98
C VAL A 322 2.90 -1.11 13.82
N HIS A 323 2.76 -1.76 12.67
CA HIS A 323 3.38 -3.05 12.38
C HIS A 323 4.92 -2.98 12.36
N ASP A 324 5.49 -1.95 11.73
CA ASP A 324 6.94 -1.79 11.65
C ASP A 324 7.55 -1.36 12.99
N ALA A 325 6.91 -0.42 13.71
CA ALA A 325 7.40 0.06 14.98
C ALA A 325 7.26 -0.98 16.12
N ALA A 326 6.27 -1.86 16.02
CA ALA A 326 6.04 -2.92 17.00
C ALA A 326 7.18 -3.95 17.10
N ARG A 327 8.03 -4.05 16.06
CA ARG A 327 9.21 -4.92 16.10
C ARG A 327 10.31 -4.41 17.04
N PHE A 328 10.34 -3.13 17.34
CA PHE A 328 11.43 -2.54 18.13
C PHE A 328 11.59 -3.22 19.50
N PRO A 329 12.82 -3.53 19.97
CA PRO A 329 14.16 -3.17 19.43
C PRO A 329 14.72 -4.17 18.38
N TYR A 330 13.92 -5.14 17.99
CA TYR A 330 14.33 -6.16 17.02
C TYR A 330 14.03 -5.67 15.59
N PHE A 331 14.73 -6.25 14.63
CA PHE A 331 14.40 -6.11 13.22
C PHE A 331 13.75 -7.40 12.68
N VAL A 332 14.29 -8.56 13.07
CA VAL A 332 13.71 -9.87 12.76
C VAL A 332 13.15 -10.43 14.06
N ILE A 333 11.88 -10.79 14.06
CA ILE A 333 11.20 -11.36 15.23
C ILE A 333 11.35 -12.88 15.19
N ASP A 334 11.70 -13.47 16.34
CA ASP A 334 11.77 -14.92 16.52
C ASP A 334 11.03 -15.31 17.81
N GLY A 335 9.76 -15.61 17.67
CA GLY A 335 8.86 -15.94 18.78
C GLY A 335 8.68 -14.77 19.76
N ALA A 336 9.18 -14.94 20.99
CA ALA A 336 9.11 -13.97 22.07
C ALA A 336 10.27 -12.95 22.11
N SER A 337 11.21 -13.04 21.17
CA SER A 337 12.41 -12.20 21.06
C SER A 337 12.75 -11.92 19.60
N GLY A 338 13.99 -11.59 19.31
CA GLY A 338 14.41 -11.40 17.92
C GLY A 338 15.87 -10.98 17.78
N ILE A 339 16.27 -10.73 16.54
CA ILE A 339 17.60 -10.22 16.20
C ILE A 339 17.55 -8.70 16.33
N PRO A 340 18.40 -8.08 17.17
CA PRO A 340 18.40 -6.64 17.37
C PRO A 340 18.64 -5.89 16.05
N ALA A 341 17.93 -4.81 15.86
CA ALA A 341 18.06 -3.98 14.66
C ALA A 341 19.46 -3.37 14.50
N SER A 342 20.17 -3.12 15.60
CA SER A 342 21.56 -2.67 15.59
C SER A 342 22.52 -3.62 14.84
N THR A 343 22.17 -4.92 14.71
CA THR A 343 22.92 -5.91 13.95
C THR A 343 22.95 -5.59 12.44
N PHE A 344 21.95 -4.90 11.94
CA PHE A 344 21.76 -4.64 10.51
C PHE A 344 22.17 -3.24 10.05
N VAL A 345 22.53 -2.37 11.00
CA VAL A 345 22.97 -0.99 10.73
C VAL A 345 24.46 -0.96 10.52
N ASN A 346 24.93 -0.19 9.54
CA ASN A 346 26.35 0.05 9.32
C ASN A 346 26.94 0.89 10.46
N ALA A 347 27.70 0.27 11.35
CA ALA A 347 28.35 0.96 12.47
C ALA A 347 29.44 1.94 12.04
N TRP A 348 30.02 1.77 10.84
CA TRP A 348 31.11 2.61 10.32
C TRP A 348 30.65 3.85 9.54
N MET A 349 29.38 3.93 9.21
CA MET A 349 28.82 5.07 8.50
C MET A 349 28.19 6.05 9.49
N VAL A 350 29.00 7.00 9.96
CA VAL A 350 28.50 8.09 10.80
C VAL A 350 27.91 9.15 9.87
N ILE A 351 26.59 9.15 9.74
CA ILE A 351 25.90 10.25 9.07
C ILE A 351 25.61 11.32 10.12
N PRO A 352 26.04 12.58 9.92
CA PRO A 352 25.74 13.67 10.82
C PRO A 352 24.22 13.81 11.02
N ALA A 353 23.78 14.03 12.25
CA ALA A 353 22.37 14.21 12.58
C ALA A 353 21.71 15.33 11.74
N ASP A 354 22.45 16.36 11.43
CA ASP A 354 22.00 17.48 10.59
C ASP A 354 21.71 17.04 9.16
N PHE A 355 22.56 16.20 8.58
CA PHE A 355 22.34 15.66 7.24
C PHE A 355 21.11 14.75 7.20
N ALA A 356 20.92 13.92 8.21
CA ALA A 356 19.76 13.03 8.28
C ALA A 356 18.46 13.82 8.49
N THR A 357 18.49 14.85 9.33
CA THR A 357 17.37 15.79 9.49
C THR A 357 17.06 16.51 8.17
N ALA A 358 18.10 17.01 7.48
CA ALA A 358 17.93 17.62 6.17
C ALA A 358 17.34 16.63 5.14
N ALA A 359 17.81 15.38 5.12
CA ALA A 359 17.29 14.34 4.23
C ALA A 359 15.82 14.04 4.48
N ILE A 360 15.38 13.96 5.75
CA ILE A 360 13.98 13.77 6.12
C ILE A 360 13.14 14.98 5.67
N LEU A 361 13.60 16.20 5.93
CA LEU A 361 12.89 17.42 5.55
C LEU A 361 12.78 17.54 4.02
N VAL A 362 13.86 17.28 3.28
CA VAL A 362 13.87 17.29 1.81
C VAL A 362 12.92 16.19 1.28
N SER A 363 12.98 15.00 1.83
CA SER A 363 12.08 13.90 1.45
C SER A 363 10.61 14.25 1.71
N GLY A 364 10.30 14.83 2.88
CA GLY A 364 8.96 15.32 3.21
C GLY A 364 8.49 16.42 2.26
N ALA A 365 9.37 17.38 1.93
CA ALA A 365 9.07 18.43 0.96
C ALA A 365 8.82 17.88 -0.44
N LEU A 366 9.63 16.93 -0.90
CA LEU A 366 9.42 16.24 -2.17
C LEU A 366 8.09 15.48 -2.20
N MET A 367 7.73 14.77 -1.11
CA MET A 367 6.44 14.09 -1.02
C MET A 367 5.28 15.09 -1.05
N ALA A 368 5.39 16.24 -0.39
CA ALA A 368 4.38 17.28 -0.46
C ALA A 368 4.26 17.85 -1.89
N VAL A 369 5.38 18.11 -2.57
CA VAL A 369 5.39 18.55 -3.97
C VAL A 369 4.76 17.50 -4.88
N PHE A 370 5.12 16.23 -4.74
CA PHE A 370 4.52 15.15 -5.53
C PHE A 370 3.03 14.98 -5.21
N GLY A 371 2.62 15.09 -3.96
CA GLY A 371 1.22 15.11 -3.56
C GLY A 371 0.44 16.26 -4.22
N CYS A 372 1.00 17.46 -4.24
CA CYS A 372 0.43 18.60 -4.95
C CYS A 372 0.37 18.38 -6.47
N LEU A 373 1.42 17.82 -7.07
CA LEU A 373 1.44 17.48 -8.50
C LEU A 373 0.39 16.42 -8.84
N LEU A 374 0.28 15.37 -8.04
CA LEU A 374 -0.78 14.38 -8.18
C LEU A 374 -2.15 15.03 -8.07
N TYR A 375 -2.38 15.89 -7.07
CA TYR A 375 -3.65 16.61 -6.92
C TYR A 375 -3.96 17.48 -8.14
N VAL A 376 -3.00 18.25 -8.65
CA VAL A 376 -3.16 19.08 -9.85
C VAL A 376 -3.43 18.24 -11.08
N LEU A 377 -2.72 17.13 -11.26
CA LEU A 377 -2.93 16.20 -12.36
C LEU A 377 -4.30 15.53 -12.25
N PHE A 378 -4.69 15.09 -11.05
CA PHE A 378 -6.02 14.55 -10.77
C PHE A 378 -7.11 15.57 -11.05
N SER A 379 -6.97 16.79 -10.56
CA SER A 379 -7.97 17.85 -10.78
C SER A 379 -8.09 18.26 -12.25
N LYS A 380 -6.97 18.31 -13.00
CA LYS A 380 -6.98 18.59 -14.44
C LYS A 380 -7.48 17.42 -15.26
N ALA A 381 -7.11 16.19 -14.93
CA ALA A 381 -7.59 15.01 -15.65
C ALA A 381 -9.09 14.73 -15.42
N LEU A 382 -9.62 15.09 -14.25
CA LEU A 382 -11.07 15.05 -13.96
C LEU A 382 -11.80 16.24 -14.57
N GLY A 383 -11.15 17.40 -14.71
CA GLY A 383 -11.73 18.61 -15.27
C GLY A 383 -11.48 18.87 -16.75
N ALA A 384 -10.53 18.17 -17.38
CA ALA A 384 -10.26 18.32 -18.79
C ALA A 384 -11.32 17.57 -19.62
N LYS A 385 -12.15 18.33 -20.29
CA LYS A 385 -12.85 17.86 -21.49
C LYS A 385 -11.79 17.37 -22.48
N LEU A 386 -11.79 16.10 -22.76
CA LEU A 386 -11.24 15.54 -24.00
C LEU A 386 -12.38 15.26 -24.93
#